data_2a6119e94f9d8643b27c5627590d357b
#
_entry.id   2a6119e94f9d8643b27c5627590d357b
#
_cell.length_a   1.000
_cell.length_b   1.000
_cell.length_c   1.000
_cell.angle_alpha   90.00
_cell.angle_beta   90.00
_cell.angle_gamma   90.00
#
_symmetry.space_group_name_H-M   'P 1'
#
loop_
_entity.id
_entity.type
_entity.pdbx_description
1 polymer ?
#
loop_
_entity_poly.entity_id
_entity_poly.type
_entity_poly.pdbx_seq_one_letter_code
_entity_poly.pdbx_strand_id
1 'polypeptide(L)'
;MGADGRPFSKLVMLTNRSKKGIFFKKVIYVAQIQEMVELGFWSKLEYQSYDFNTGDLVYNTTGAEYSNSSIKKAYKLQKIGDTIAKKVEELYNRKSILIAVPTIDEAIELTKKIPNCKAVYSDMNSQERKDIIADFKEGRLRCIAQVNILTVGFDYPELDCIITGRPTASLSWWYQFVGRVTRIHPNKSEGLVVDFVGAVPKFGKVEDIYFKEEATMWKMYGEGKRLLSGIPIQEIGLHIEGEKSPHEKAAEGTKVIMPFGKFARREVREIPASYREWMLINFKWTPFNQKIKDEIL
;
A
#
# COMPACT_ATOMS: atom_id res chain seq x y z
N MET A 1 -13.71 16.02 13.56
CA MET A 1 -12.62 15.95 14.55
C MET A 1 -13.05 15.04 15.68
N GLY A 2 -12.16 14.16 16.18
CA GLY A 2 -12.45 13.38 17.38
C GLY A 2 -12.47 14.27 18.61
N ALA A 3 -12.93 13.73 19.75
CA ALA A 3 -12.95 14.45 21.03
C ALA A 3 -11.56 14.97 21.48
N ASP A 4 -10.50 14.48 20.84
CA ASP A 4 -9.09 14.87 21.04
C ASP A 4 -8.58 15.89 20.01
N GLY A 5 -9.47 16.49 19.21
CA GLY A 5 -9.13 17.48 18.19
C GLY A 5 -8.42 16.94 16.95
N ARG A 6 -8.28 15.60 16.79
CA ARG A 6 -7.58 15.01 15.65
C ARG A 6 -8.52 14.72 14.48
N PRO A 7 -8.10 14.97 13.24
CA PRO A 7 -8.96 14.71 12.08
C PRO A 7 -9.24 13.22 11.90
N PHE A 8 -10.49 12.88 11.63
CA PHE A 8 -10.97 11.51 11.41
C PHE A 8 -10.48 10.82 10.13
N SER A 9 -9.65 11.48 9.33
CA SER A 9 -9.24 10.98 7.99
C SER A 9 -8.70 9.55 7.95
N LYS A 10 -8.20 9.03 9.06
CA LYS A 10 -7.74 7.64 9.17
C LYS A 10 -8.84 6.60 9.36
N LEU A 11 -9.96 6.96 9.96
CA LEU A 11 -10.97 5.98 10.37
C LEU A 11 -11.82 5.50 9.20
N VAL A 12 -12.12 6.39 8.24
CA VAL A 12 -12.97 6.08 7.09
C VAL A 12 -12.28 5.13 6.12
N MET A 13 -10.94 5.17 6.00
CA MET A 13 -10.20 4.30 5.08
C MET A 13 -9.98 2.88 5.58
N LEU A 14 -10.12 2.60 6.86
CA LEU A 14 -9.58 1.39 7.45
C LEU A 14 -10.55 0.21 7.58
N THR A 15 -11.86 0.40 7.58
CA THR A 15 -12.73 -0.70 8.03
C THR A 15 -14.17 -0.64 7.52
N ASN A 16 -14.42 -0.46 6.24
CA ASN A 16 -15.81 -0.45 5.79
C ASN A 16 -16.42 -1.85 5.53
N ARG A 17 -15.61 -2.93 5.45
CA ARG A 17 -16.10 -4.31 5.35
C ARG A 17 -15.67 -5.16 6.54
N SER A 18 -16.63 -5.77 7.19
CA SER A 18 -16.42 -6.94 8.03
C SER A 18 -16.82 -8.19 7.23
N LYS A 19 -16.51 -9.40 7.74
CA LYS A 19 -17.04 -10.67 7.21
C LYS A 19 -18.60 -10.69 7.18
N LYS A 20 -19.27 -9.73 7.80
CA LYS A 20 -20.74 -9.58 7.89
C LYS A 20 -21.32 -8.51 6.97
N GLY A 21 -20.51 -7.83 6.11
CA GLY A 21 -20.97 -6.81 5.16
C GLY A 21 -20.37 -5.42 5.38
N ILE A 22 -20.99 -4.39 4.78
CA ILE A 22 -20.55 -3.00 4.87
C ILE A 22 -20.90 -2.43 6.24
N PHE A 23 -19.91 -2.04 7.02
CA PHE A 23 -20.09 -1.50 8.35
C PHE A 23 -20.55 -0.03 8.32
N PHE A 24 -19.89 0.82 7.52
CA PHE A 24 -20.26 2.22 7.33
C PHE A 24 -21.11 2.38 6.08
N LYS A 25 -22.30 2.94 6.22
CA LYS A 25 -23.26 3.09 5.12
C LYS A 25 -23.23 4.48 4.48
N LYS A 26 -22.66 5.48 5.17
CA LYS A 26 -22.65 6.88 4.72
C LYS A 26 -21.36 7.56 5.14
N VAL A 27 -20.79 8.35 4.24
CA VAL A 27 -19.74 9.32 4.56
C VAL A 27 -20.44 10.60 5.01
N ILE A 28 -20.11 11.08 6.20
CA ILE A 28 -20.70 12.28 6.79
C ILE A 28 -19.88 13.51 6.43
N TYR A 29 -18.56 13.37 6.46
CA TYR A 29 -17.62 14.45 6.20
C TYR A 29 -16.29 13.90 5.69
N VAL A 30 -15.64 14.62 4.78
CA VAL A 30 -14.28 14.34 4.30
C VAL A 30 -13.46 15.59 4.49
N ALA A 31 -12.40 15.49 5.32
CA ALA A 31 -11.36 16.50 5.36
C ALA A 31 -10.35 16.20 4.24
N GLN A 32 -10.22 17.11 3.29
CA GLN A 32 -9.25 16.97 2.20
C GLN A 32 -7.83 17.18 2.73
N ILE A 33 -6.86 16.46 2.17
CA ILE A 33 -5.47 16.53 2.64
C ILE A 33 -4.89 17.91 2.41
N GLN A 34 -5.13 18.48 1.22
CA GLN A 34 -4.67 19.81 0.89
C GLN A 34 -5.22 20.86 1.87
N GLU A 35 -6.50 20.78 2.22
CA GLU A 35 -7.11 21.64 3.23
C GLU A 35 -6.41 21.51 4.58
N MET A 36 -6.06 20.29 4.99
CA MET A 36 -5.33 20.05 6.25
C MET A 36 -3.93 20.65 6.24
N VAL A 37 -3.25 20.65 5.11
CA VAL A 37 -1.93 21.31 4.94
C VAL A 37 -2.07 22.82 4.97
N GLU A 38 -3.02 23.39 4.24
CA GLU A 38 -3.28 24.82 4.15
C GLU A 38 -3.69 25.43 5.51
N LEU A 39 -4.48 24.69 6.29
CA LEU A 39 -4.89 25.08 7.64
C LEU A 39 -3.80 24.83 8.70
N GLY A 40 -2.64 24.28 8.32
CA GLY A 40 -1.52 24.02 9.22
C GLY A 40 -1.73 22.86 10.19
N PHE A 41 -2.68 21.95 9.92
CA PHE A 41 -2.87 20.74 10.70
C PHE A 41 -1.93 19.61 10.27
N TRP A 42 -1.41 19.69 9.04
CA TRP A 42 -0.43 18.77 8.50
C TRP A 42 0.81 19.50 7.98
N SER A 43 1.97 18.89 8.13
CA SER A 43 3.22 19.38 7.55
C SER A 43 3.16 19.37 6.04
N LYS A 44 3.76 20.35 5.42
CA LYS A 44 4.09 20.29 3.98
C LYS A 44 4.96 19.09 3.70
N LEU A 45 4.83 18.51 2.51
CA LEU A 45 5.61 17.37 2.08
C LEU A 45 6.50 17.74 0.89
N GLU A 46 7.75 17.32 0.96
CA GLU A 46 8.68 17.30 -0.16
C GLU A 46 8.79 15.87 -0.68
N TYR A 47 8.89 15.70 -2.00
CA TYR A 47 9.01 14.39 -2.63
C TYR A 47 10.27 14.32 -3.48
N GLN A 48 11.01 13.22 -3.30
CA GLN A 48 12.12 12.84 -4.16
C GLN A 48 11.85 11.43 -4.68
N SER A 49 11.53 11.31 -5.96
CA SER A 49 11.23 10.03 -6.61
C SER A 49 12.32 9.66 -7.59
N TYR A 50 12.68 8.39 -7.61
CA TYR A 50 13.72 7.82 -8.45
C TYR A 50 13.12 6.79 -9.39
N ASP A 51 13.78 6.60 -10.54
CA ASP A 51 13.36 5.61 -11.52
C ASP A 51 13.40 4.20 -10.92
N PHE A 52 12.34 3.45 -11.15
CA PHE A 52 12.21 2.07 -10.74
C PHE A 52 11.55 1.23 -11.83
N ASN A 53 12.22 0.14 -12.23
CA ASN A 53 11.67 -0.76 -13.22
C ASN A 53 10.64 -1.70 -12.57
N THR A 54 9.39 -1.54 -12.95
CA THR A 54 8.25 -2.35 -12.45
C THR A 54 8.03 -3.63 -13.24
N GLY A 55 8.77 -3.88 -14.34
CA GLY A 55 8.56 -5.01 -15.26
C GLY A 55 8.69 -6.39 -14.61
N ASP A 56 9.47 -6.50 -13.52
CA ASP A 56 9.63 -7.74 -12.76
C ASP A 56 8.58 -7.95 -11.66
N LEU A 57 7.70 -6.97 -11.43
CA LEU A 57 6.68 -7.08 -10.40
C LEU A 57 5.48 -7.89 -10.89
N VAL A 58 5.13 -8.92 -10.14
CA VAL A 58 4.00 -9.81 -10.40
C VAL A 58 3.00 -9.69 -9.25
N TYR A 59 1.73 -9.53 -9.57
CA TYR A 59 0.69 -9.50 -8.54
C TYR A 59 0.55 -10.86 -7.83
N ASN A 60 0.14 -10.81 -6.58
CA ASN A 60 -0.23 -12.02 -5.84
C ASN A 60 -1.56 -12.61 -6.36
N THR A 61 -1.94 -13.78 -5.86
CA THR A 61 -3.16 -14.49 -6.28
C THR A 61 -4.46 -13.71 -6.09
N THR A 62 -4.49 -12.73 -5.20
CA THR A 62 -5.66 -11.88 -4.95
C THR A 62 -5.69 -10.64 -5.85
N GLY A 63 -4.59 -10.33 -6.54
CA GLY A 63 -4.44 -9.10 -7.32
C GLY A 63 -4.34 -7.81 -6.48
N ALA A 64 -4.41 -7.91 -5.16
CA ALA A 64 -4.45 -6.74 -4.28
C ALA A 64 -3.07 -6.17 -3.92
N GLU A 65 -2.01 -6.97 -4.09
CA GLU A 65 -0.63 -6.58 -3.81
C GLU A 65 0.32 -7.37 -4.71
N TYR A 66 1.56 -6.94 -4.84
CA TYR A 66 2.60 -7.71 -5.51
C TYR A 66 3.01 -8.94 -4.69
N SER A 67 3.45 -10.00 -5.35
CA SER A 67 3.97 -11.19 -4.68
C SER A 67 5.30 -10.88 -3.98
N ASN A 68 5.49 -11.43 -2.78
CA ASN A 68 6.72 -11.18 -2.01
C ASN A 68 7.97 -11.64 -2.77
N SER A 69 7.88 -12.70 -3.58
CA SER A 69 9.00 -13.17 -4.39
C SER A 69 9.40 -12.18 -5.47
N SER A 70 8.44 -11.60 -6.19
CA SER A 70 8.72 -10.58 -7.21
C SER A 70 9.26 -9.28 -6.60
N ILE A 71 8.72 -8.84 -5.47
CA ILE A 71 9.22 -7.68 -4.72
C ILE A 71 10.69 -7.90 -4.32
N LYS A 72 11.01 -9.04 -3.70
CA LYS A 72 12.39 -9.38 -3.28
C LYS A 72 13.35 -9.43 -4.47
N LYS A 73 12.91 -10.03 -5.59
CA LYS A 73 13.69 -10.08 -6.84
C LYS A 73 14.00 -8.68 -7.36
N ALA A 74 12.97 -7.85 -7.54
CA ALA A 74 13.11 -6.49 -8.07
C ALA A 74 14.00 -5.61 -7.17
N TYR A 75 13.81 -5.68 -5.85
CA TYR A 75 14.64 -4.97 -4.88
C TYR A 75 16.13 -5.29 -5.02
N LYS A 76 16.47 -6.60 -5.13
CA LYS A 76 17.86 -7.06 -5.27
C LYS A 76 18.46 -6.69 -6.64
N LEU A 77 17.74 -6.95 -7.73
CA LEU A 77 18.21 -6.67 -9.07
C LEU A 77 18.55 -5.18 -9.27
N GLN A 78 17.75 -4.31 -8.71
CA GLN A 78 17.93 -2.87 -8.84
C GLN A 78 18.78 -2.26 -7.71
N LYS A 79 19.36 -3.10 -6.84
CA LYS A 79 20.25 -2.69 -5.72
C LYS A 79 19.66 -1.60 -4.83
N ILE A 80 18.37 -1.66 -4.59
CA ILE A 80 17.63 -0.61 -3.85
C ILE A 80 18.24 -0.37 -2.45
N GLY A 81 18.70 -1.43 -1.76
CA GLY A 81 19.35 -1.29 -0.46
C GLY A 81 20.62 -0.43 -0.49
N ASP A 82 21.45 -0.58 -1.52
CA ASP A 82 22.66 0.25 -1.67
C ASP A 82 22.32 1.71 -1.97
N THR A 83 21.31 1.92 -2.80
CA THR A 83 20.82 3.27 -3.13
C THR A 83 20.22 3.95 -1.91
N ILE A 84 19.44 3.22 -1.10
CA ILE A 84 18.91 3.73 0.18
C ILE A 84 20.05 4.12 1.12
N ALA A 85 21.06 3.27 1.30
CA ALA A 85 22.17 3.54 2.21
C ALA A 85 22.90 4.84 1.80
N LYS A 86 23.24 4.97 0.52
CA LYS A 86 23.86 6.19 -0.03
C LYS A 86 22.98 7.43 0.19
N LYS A 87 21.66 7.29 -0.05
CA LYS A 87 20.72 8.41 0.16
C LYS A 87 20.64 8.85 1.62
N VAL A 88 20.66 7.93 2.56
CA VAL A 88 20.65 8.25 3.99
C VAL A 88 21.91 9.03 4.41
N GLU A 89 23.05 8.76 3.79
CA GLU A 89 24.27 9.56 3.99
C GLU A 89 24.10 11.00 3.49
N GLU A 90 23.49 11.18 2.30
CA GLU A 90 23.19 12.50 1.73
C GLU A 90 22.20 13.30 2.59
N LEU A 91 21.30 12.61 3.28
CA LEU A 91 20.26 13.20 4.13
C LEU A 91 20.78 13.52 5.57
N TYR A 92 22.02 13.98 5.72
CA TYR A 92 22.67 14.23 7.01
C TYR A 92 21.90 15.23 7.89
N ASN A 93 21.09 16.09 7.30
CA ASN A 93 20.25 17.08 7.98
C ASN A 93 18.92 16.53 8.51
N ARG A 94 18.51 15.32 8.12
CA ARG A 94 17.30 14.67 8.62
C ARG A 94 17.60 13.89 9.91
N LYS A 95 16.81 14.14 10.94
CA LYS A 95 17.05 13.61 12.31
C LYS A 95 16.40 12.25 12.55
N SER A 96 15.29 11.98 11.89
CA SER A 96 14.50 10.77 12.09
C SER A 96 14.00 10.22 10.76
N ILE A 97 14.54 9.05 10.38
CA ILE A 97 14.28 8.43 9.07
C ILE A 97 13.64 7.05 9.28
N LEU A 98 12.44 6.87 8.71
CA LEU A 98 11.75 5.58 8.71
C LEU A 98 11.81 4.95 7.32
N ILE A 99 12.47 3.80 7.20
CA ILE A 99 12.72 3.11 5.93
C ILE A 99 11.83 1.87 5.84
N ALA A 100 11.01 1.77 4.81
CA ALA A 100 10.24 0.56 4.53
C ALA A 100 10.97 -0.35 3.55
N VAL A 101 11.21 -1.60 3.94
CA VAL A 101 11.89 -2.60 3.10
C VAL A 101 11.04 -3.88 2.99
N PRO A 102 11.27 -4.72 1.95
CA PRO A 102 10.41 -5.87 1.69
C PRO A 102 10.58 -7.03 2.65
N THR A 103 11.78 -7.28 3.19
CA THR A 103 12.07 -8.45 4.00
C THR A 103 12.93 -8.14 5.23
N ILE A 104 12.91 -9.05 6.20
CA ILE A 104 13.73 -8.94 7.41
C ILE A 104 15.22 -8.96 7.06
N ASP A 105 15.64 -9.81 6.12
CA ASP A 105 17.04 -9.87 5.66
C ASP A 105 17.49 -8.49 5.14
N GLU A 106 16.68 -7.82 4.31
CA GLU A 106 16.99 -6.50 3.76
C GLU A 106 17.03 -5.43 4.86
N ALA A 107 16.17 -5.54 5.87
CA ALA A 107 16.20 -4.63 7.02
C ALA A 107 17.51 -4.80 7.82
N ILE A 108 17.92 -6.03 8.08
CA ILE A 108 19.18 -6.36 8.78
C ILE A 108 20.39 -5.91 7.95
N GLU A 109 20.39 -6.13 6.63
CA GLU A 109 21.46 -5.67 5.76
C GLU A 109 21.64 -4.15 5.78
N LEU A 110 20.54 -3.40 5.84
CA LEU A 110 20.61 -1.94 5.96
C LEU A 110 21.24 -1.48 7.29
N THR A 111 21.03 -2.22 8.39
CA THR A 111 21.67 -1.85 9.67
C THR A 111 23.19 -1.98 9.63
N LYS A 112 23.75 -2.81 8.75
CA LYS A 112 25.18 -2.94 8.54
C LYS A 112 25.75 -1.81 7.67
N LYS A 113 24.94 -1.24 6.80
CA LYS A 113 25.33 -0.19 5.83
C LYS A 113 25.11 1.21 6.35
N ILE A 114 24.09 1.40 7.19
CA ILE A 114 23.67 2.71 7.67
C ILE A 114 24.05 2.84 9.16
N PRO A 115 24.97 3.73 9.51
CA PRO A 115 25.27 4.01 10.91
C PRO A 115 24.02 4.48 11.68
N ASN A 116 23.92 4.09 12.93
CA ASN A 116 22.82 4.47 13.83
C ASN A 116 21.42 4.09 13.24
N CYS A 117 21.35 2.90 12.65
CA CYS A 117 20.13 2.27 12.10
C CYS A 117 19.84 0.95 12.81
N LYS A 118 18.59 0.68 13.13
CA LYS A 118 18.10 -0.59 13.68
C LYS A 118 16.97 -1.15 12.81
N ALA A 119 16.90 -2.48 12.75
CA ALA A 119 15.79 -3.17 12.09
C ALA A 119 14.63 -3.38 13.05
N VAL A 120 13.38 -3.24 12.55
CA VAL A 120 12.15 -3.51 13.31
C VAL A 120 11.19 -4.35 12.46
N TYR A 121 10.79 -5.52 12.98
CA TYR A 121 9.90 -6.47 12.31
C TYR A 121 9.01 -7.24 13.30
N SER A 122 8.00 -7.96 12.80
CA SER A 122 6.97 -8.61 13.63
C SER A 122 7.52 -9.66 14.58
N ASP A 123 8.46 -10.46 14.11
CA ASP A 123 8.94 -11.68 14.80
C ASP A 123 10.03 -11.39 15.84
N MET A 124 10.43 -10.11 15.99
CA MET A 124 11.40 -9.75 17.02
C MET A 124 10.76 -9.70 18.42
N ASN A 125 11.61 -9.84 19.46
CA ASN A 125 11.18 -9.72 20.85
C ASN A 125 10.41 -8.39 21.09
N SER A 126 9.29 -8.49 21.79
CA SER A 126 8.40 -7.34 22.02
C SER A 126 9.07 -6.23 22.85
N GLN A 127 9.92 -6.59 23.82
CA GLN A 127 10.65 -5.61 24.65
C GLN A 127 11.74 -4.92 23.81
N GLU A 128 12.55 -5.69 23.10
CA GLU A 128 13.59 -5.15 22.21
C GLU A 128 12.98 -4.19 21.19
N ARG A 129 11.84 -4.54 20.60
CA ARG A 129 11.13 -3.65 19.67
C ARG A 129 10.68 -2.33 20.33
N LYS A 130 10.19 -2.40 21.57
CA LYS A 130 9.80 -1.18 22.33
C LYS A 130 10.99 -0.31 22.62
N ASP A 131 12.13 -0.91 23.00
CA ASP A 131 13.35 -0.18 23.33
C ASP A 131 13.92 0.52 22.09
N ILE A 132 13.97 -0.15 20.92
CA ILE A 132 14.39 0.46 19.65
C ILE A 132 13.47 1.63 19.28
N ILE A 133 12.15 1.48 19.44
CA ILE A 133 11.20 2.55 19.15
C ILE A 133 11.35 3.72 20.12
N ALA A 134 11.64 3.45 21.39
CA ALA A 134 11.92 4.49 22.39
C ALA A 134 13.20 5.25 22.04
N ASP A 135 14.29 4.56 21.73
CA ASP A 135 15.55 5.16 21.30
C ASP A 135 15.39 6.05 20.07
N PHE A 136 14.56 5.62 19.12
CA PHE A 136 14.26 6.40 17.92
C PHE A 136 13.47 7.67 18.25
N LYS A 137 12.47 7.58 19.11
CA LYS A 137 11.65 8.72 19.52
C LYS A 137 12.41 9.72 20.37
N GLU A 138 13.39 9.27 21.12
CA GLU A 138 14.24 10.11 21.96
C GLU A 138 15.48 10.64 21.21
N GLY A 139 15.60 10.32 19.91
CA GLY A 139 16.69 10.81 19.06
C GLY A 139 18.04 10.10 19.28
N ARG A 140 18.09 9.05 20.10
CA ARG A 140 19.29 8.21 20.27
C ARG A 140 19.56 7.34 19.04
N LEU A 141 18.52 7.03 18.29
CA LEU A 141 18.57 6.29 17.05
C LEU A 141 18.05 7.18 15.91
N ARG A 142 18.83 7.28 14.82
CA ARG A 142 18.47 8.14 13.68
C ARG A 142 17.57 7.44 12.67
N CYS A 143 17.77 6.14 12.43
CA CYS A 143 17.10 5.40 11.37
C CYS A 143 16.45 4.12 11.89
N ILE A 144 15.26 3.81 11.40
CA ILE A 144 14.64 2.48 11.53
C ILE A 144 14.37 1.91 10.15
N ALA A 145 14.92 0.72 9.87
CA ALA A 145 14.51 -0.12 8.75
C ALA A 145 13.40 -1.07 9.20
N GLN A 146 12.19 -0.92 8.65
CA GLN A 146 11.01 -1.66 9.11
C GLN A 146 10.41 -2.58 8.03
N VAL A 147 9.81 -3.68 8.48
CA VAL A 147 9.08 -4.63 7.64
C VAL A 147 7.64 -4.72 8.11
N ASN A 148 6.72 -4.04 7.42
CA ASN A 148 5.26 -4.08 7.60
C ASN A 148 4.71 -3.80 9.00
N ILE A 149 5.46 -3.19 9.90
CA ILE A 149 5.04 -3.07 11.30
C ILE A 149 4.73 -1.64 11.76
N LEU A 150 5.46 -0.64 11.29
CA LEU A 150 5.28 0.76 11.70
C LEU A 150 4.39 1.58 10.75
N THR A 151 3.70 0.91 9.84
CA THR A 151 2.74 1.53 8.91
C THR A 151 1.42 1.87 9.59
N VAL A 152 1.05 1.16 10.65
CA VAL A 152 -0.19 1.38 11.42
C VAL A 152 0.16 1.58 12.90
N GLY A 153 -0.50 2.52 13.56
CA GLY A 153 -0.36 2.72 15.01
C GLY A 153 0.92 3.43 15.49
N PHE A 154 1.95 3.61 14.64
CA PHE A 154 3.16 4.32 15.01
C PHE A 154 2.91 5.84 15.05
N ASP A 155 3.04 6.44 16.22
CA ASP A 155 2.86 7.87 16.47
C ASP A 155 4.18 8.51 16.88
N TYR A 156 4.75 9.35 15.98
CA TYR A 156 5.95 10.11 16.21
C TYR A 156 5.91 11.40 15.38
N PRO A 157 5.45 12.54 15.95
CA PRO A 157 5.31 13.80 15.23
C PRO A 157 6.62 14.37 14.69
N GLU A 158 7.74 14.10 15.34
CA GLU A 158 9.07 14.55 14.91
C GLU A 158 9.63 13.77 13.72
N LEU A 159 8.96 12.70 13.27
CA LEU A 159 9.38 11.97 12.07
C LEU A 159 9.46 12.93 10.89
N ASP A 160 10.67 13.16 10.37
CA ASP A 160 10.93 14.17 9.34
C ASP A 160 11.23 13.57 7.95
N CYS A 161 11.48 12.25 7.86
CA CYS A 161 11.74 11.58 6.60
C CYS A 161 11.18 10.15 6.59
N ILE A 162 10.59 9.76 5.46
CA ILE A 162 10.29 8.36 5.13
C ILE A 162 10.96 7.97 3.82
N ILE A 163 11.41 6.72 3.75
CA ILE A 163 12.00 6.13 2.54
C ILE A 163 11.23 4.88 2.16
N THR A 164 10.70 4.86 0.95
CA THR A 164 10.02 3.69 0.36
C THR A 164 11.01 2.86 -0.43
N GLY A 165 11.41 1.72 0.14
CA GLY A 165 12.19 0.66 -0.53
C GLY A 165 11.36 -0.59 -0.82
N ARG A 166 10.11 -0.65 -0.39
CA ARG A 166 9.19 -1.77 -0.64
C ARG A 166 8.18 -1.40 -1.70
N PRO A 167 8.24 -1.99 -2.93
CA PRO A 167 7.19 -1.84 -3.92
C PRO A 167 5.83 -2.27 -3.37
N THR A 168 4.80 -1.52 -3.71
CA THR A 168 3.43 -1.83 -3.30
C THR A 168 2.42 -1.57 -4.41
N ALA A 169 1.36 -2.38 -4.47
CA ALA A 169 0.18 -2.13 -5.28
C ALA A 169 -0.94 -1.45 -4.47
N SER A 170 -0.76 -1.29 -3.15
CA SER A 170 -1.78 -0.79 -2.24
C SER A 170 -1.68 0.72 -2.03
N LEU A 171 -2.67 1.47 -2.57
CA LEU A 171 -2.82 2.90 -2.29
C LEU A 171 -3.03 3.15 -0.78
N SER A 172 -3.77 2.27 -0.12
CA SER A 172 -4.01 2.38 1.32
C SER A 172 -2.71 2.29 2.13
N TRP A 173 -1.82 1.37 1.75
CA TRP A 173 -0.50 1.26 2.35
C TRP A 173 0.33 2.53 2.11
N TRP A 174 0.39 3.00 0.86
CA TRP A 174 1.11 4.22 0.48
C TRP A 174 0.64 5.42 1.30
N TYR A 175 -0.68 5.65 1.30
CA TYR A 175 -1.30 6.74 2.04
C TYR A 175 -1.01 6.68 3.55
N GLN A 176 -1.10 5.50 4.15
CA GLN A 176 -0.82 5.31 5.57
C GLN A 176 0.66 5.52 5.90
N PHE A 177 1.56 5.08 5.03
CA PHE A 177 2.99 5.23 5.24
C PHE A 177 3.41 6.70 5.10
N VAL A 178 2.99 7.39 4.04
CA VAL A 178 3.22 8.84 3.90
C VAL A 178 2.58 9.62 5.06
N GLY A 179 1.40 9.23 5.49
CA GLY A 179 0.73 9.83 6.65
C GLY A 179 1.51 9.77 7.97
N ARG A 180 2.64 9.06 8.05
CA ARG A 180 3.51 9.10 9.23
C ARG A 180 4.32 10.39 9.31
N VAL A 181 4.68 10.95 8.16
CA VAL A 181 5.53 12.14 8.08
C VAL A 181 4.72 13.44 7.91
N THR A 182 3.39 13.35 7.84
CA THR A 182 2.52 14.55 7.71
C THR A 182 2.28 15.30 9.03
N ARG A 183 2.65 14.74 10.17
CA ARG A 183 2.37 15.37 11.46
C ARG A 183 3.21 16.62 11.67
N ILE A 184 2.58 17.66 12.22
CA ILE A 184 3.28 18.89 12.58
C ILE A 184 4.05 18.71 13.88
N HIS A 185 5.22 19.33 13.95
CA HIS A 185 6.01 19.46 15.18
C HIS A 185 6.84 20.74 15.12
N PRO A 186 7.07 21.46 16.25
CA PRO A 186 7.85 22.70 16.26
C PRO A 186 9.27 22.56 15.68
N ASN A 187 9.88 21.39 15.85
CA ASN A 187 11.24 21.09 15.36
C ASN A 187 11.28 20.60 13.91
N LYS A 188 10.14 20.59 13.20
CA LYS A 188 10.03 20.08 11.84
C LYS A 188 9.33 21.10 10.95
N SER A 189 10.01 21.58 9.92
CA SER A 189 9.44 22.51 8.93
C SER A 189 8.59 21.80 7.88
N GLU A 190 8.99 20.58 7.48
CA GLU A 190 8.36 19.79 6.44
C GLU A 190 8.68 18.30 6.60
N GLY A 191 7.92 17.46 5.96
CA GLY A 191 8.19 16.02 5.85
C GLY A 191 8.80 15.67 4.49
N LEU A 192 9.85 14.85 4.47
CA LEU A 192 10.44 14.35 3.23
C LEU A 192 9.97 12.93 2.92
N VAL A 193 9.53 12.73 1.70
CA VAL A 193 9.17 11.42 1.14
C VAL A 193 10.18 11.06 0.05
N VAL A 194 10.97 10.02 0.27
CA VAL A 194 11.91 9.48 -0.72
C VAL A 194 11.36 8.18 -1.28
N ASP A 195 11.14 8.14 -2.59
CA ASP A 195 10.54 7.00 -3.27
C ASP A 195 11.53 6.35 -4.25
N PHE A 196 11.97 5.14 -3.93
CA PHE A 196 12.85 4.31 -4.76
C PHE A 196 12.12 3.20 -5.51
N VAL A 197 10.79 3.13 -5.42
CA VAL A 197 10.03 1.97 -5.90
C VAL A 197 8.84 2.35 -6.78
N GLY A 198 8.81 3.60 -7.25
CA GLY A 198 7.81 4.06 -8.20
C GLY A 198 6.41 4.25 -7.59
N ALA A 199 6.33 4.49 -6.27
CA ALA A 199 5.05 4.74 -5.62
C ALA A 199 4.47 6.11 -5.97
N VAL A 200 5.30 7.15 -6.08
CA VAL A 200 4.87 8.49 -6.50
C VAL A 200 4.36 8.50 -7.94
N PRO A 201 5.08 7.98 -8.95
CA PRO A 201 4.53 7.88 -10.31
C PRO A 201 3.23 7.07 -10.38
N LYS A 202 3.10 6.04 -9.55
CA LYS A 202 1.94 5.16 -9.54
C LYS A 202 0.72 5.79 -8.89
N PHE A 203 0.86 6.36 -7.70
CA PHE A 203 -0.25 6.83 -6.86
C PHE A 203 -0.43 8.34 -6.86
N GLY A 204 0.61 9.08 -7.22
CA GLY A 204 0.70 10.53 -7.04
C GLY A 204 1.15 10.93 -5.63
N LYS A 205 1.28 12.21 -5.41
CA LYS A 205 1.46 12.78 -4.08
C LYS A 205 0.18 12.64 -3.28
N VAL A 206 0.29 12.42 -1.98
CA VAL A 206 -0.92 12.21 -1.16
C VAL A 206 -1.76 13.48 -1.02
N GLU A 207 -1.17 14.66 -1.14
CA GLU A 207 -1.85 15.97 -1.12
C GLU A 207 -2.76 16.18 -2.34
N ASP A 208 -2.44 15.55 -3.47
CA ASP A 208 -3.24 15.62 -4.68
C ASP A 208 -4.44 14.67 -4.63
N ILE A 209 -4.51 13.82 -3.61
CA ILE A 209 -5.63 12.91 -3.43
C ILE A 209 -6.80 13.65 -2.79
N TYR A 210 -7.92 13.67 -3.49
CA TYR A 210 -9.16 14.25 -2.97
C TYR A 210 -10.35 13.33 -3.19
N PHE A 211 -11.35 13.52 -2.35
CA PHE A 211 -12.60 12.78 -2.39
C PHE A 211 -13.71 13.68 -2.90
N LYS A 212 -14.53 13.14 -3.79
CA LYS A 212 -15.68 13.84 -4.34
C LYS A 212 -16.90 12.93 -4.32
N GLU A 213 -18.03 13.45 -3.86
CA GLU A 213 -19.31 12.76 -3.98
C GLU A 213 -19.87 12.97 -5.39
N GLU A 214 -20.15 11.88 -6.08
CA GLU A 214 -20.75 11.88 -7.40
C GLU A 214 -21.94 10.92 -7.42
N ALA A 215 -23.12 11.47 -7.71
CA ALA A 215 -24.39 10.76 -7.60
C ALA A 215 -24.60 10.15 -6.20
N THR A 216 -24.42 8.84 -6.05
CA THR A 216 -24.60 8.11 -4.78
C THR A 216 -23.31 7.53 -4.22
N MET A 217 -22.16 7.85 -4.83
CA MET A 217 -20.88 7.24 -4.48
C MET A 217 -19.80 8.28 -4.24
N TRP A 218 -18.97 8.03 -3.24
CA TRP A 218 -17.73 8.76 -3.06
C TRP A 218 -16.65 8.17 -3.95
N LYS A 219 -16.01 9.01 -4.75
CA LYS A 219 -14.89 8.68 -5.60
C LYS A 219 -13.62 9.34 -5.10
N MET A 220 -12.49 8.68 -5.32
CA MET A 220 -11.17 9.19 -4.97
C MET A 220 -10.43 9.53 -6.25
N TYR A 221 -9.92 10.74 -6.30
CA TYR A 221 -9.14 11.27 -7.42
C TYR A 221 -7.74 11.63 -6.97
N GLY A 222 -6.80 11.57 -7.87
CA GLY A 222 -5.42 12.05 -7.70
C GLY A 222 -5.10 13.19 -8.66
N GLU A 223 -3.82 13.45 -8.83
CA GLU A 223 -3.28 14.46 -9.70
C GLU A 223 -3.93 14.40 -11.11
N GLY A 224 -4.20 15.58 -11.69
CA GLY A 224 -4.82 15.69 -13.01
C GLY A 224 -6.26 15.17 -13.07
N LYS A 225 -6.97 15.06 -11.96
CA LYS A 225 -8.32 14.48 -11.84
C LYS A 225 -8.38 12.99 -12.23
N ARG A 226 -7.26 12.27 -12.13
CA ARG A 226 -7.20 10.85 -12.39
C ARG A 226 -8.02 10.09 -11.36
N LEU A 227 -8.99 9.27 -11.80
CA LEU A 227 -9.78 8.42 -10.91
C LEU A 227 -8.89 7.34 -10.30
N LEU A 228 -8.74 7.34 -8.98
CA LEU A 228 -7.98 6.36 -8.23
C LEU A 228 -8.85 5.22 -7.72
N SER A 229 -10.09 5.50 -7.35
CA SER A 229 -11.07 4.48 -6.97
C SER A 229 -12.48 5.02 -7.09
N GLY A 230 -13.34 4.29 -7.79
CA GLY A 230 -14.80 4.49 -7.83
C GLY A 230 -15.56 3.46 -7.00
N ILE A 231 -14.84 2.69 -6.18
CA ILE A 231 -15.37 1.62 -5.34
C ILE A 231 -15.21 2.05 -3.88
N PRO A 232 -16.07 1.60 -2.96
CA PRO A 232 -15.84 1.78 -1.53
C PRO A 232 -14.40 1.44 -1.19
N ILE A 233 -13.72 2.35 -0.52
CA ILE A 233 -12.27 2.45 -0.25
C ILE A 233 -11.55 1.15 0.14
N GLN A 234 -12.27 0.07 0.29
CA GLN A 234 -11.81 -1.24 0.73
C GLN A 234 -11.51 -2.26 -0.36
N GLU A 235 -12.02 -2.05 -1.58
CA GLU A 235 -11.79 -2.96 -2.71
C GLU A 235 -10.67 -2.46 -3.60
N ILE A 236 -9.69 -1.77 -3.03
CA ILE A 236 -8.65 -1.11 -3.77
C ILE A 236 -7.63 -2.10 -4.31
N GLY A 237 -7.97 -2.69 -5.43
CA GLY A 237 -7.03 -2.78 -6.51
C GLY A 237 -7.16 -1.48 -7.31
N LEU A 238 -6.08 -0.78 -7.53
CA LEU A 238 -6.09 0.48 -8.28
C LEU A 238 -6.53 0.23 -9.71
N HIS A 239 -7.74 0.68 -10.03
CA HIS A 239 -8.11 0.92 -11.41
C HIS A 239 -7.56 2.30 -11.80
N ILE A 240 -6.39 2.35 -12.38
CA ILE A 240 -5.91 3.51 -13.12
C ILE A 240 -6.63 3.48 -14.46
N GLU A 241 -7.34 4.56 -14.81
CA GLU A 241 -8.01 4.66 -16.10
C GLU A 241 -6.97 4.47 -17.22
N GLY A 242 -7.16 3.46 -18.09
CA GLY A 242 -6.19 3.06 -19.12
C GLY A 242 -5.24 1.92 -18.74
N GLU A 243 -5.13 1.52 -17.49
CA GLU A 243 -4.51 0.26 -17.11
C GLU A 243 -5.59 -0.81 -16.89
N LYS A 244 -5.40 -1.99 -17.52
CA LYS A 244 -6.23 -3.16 -17.20
C LYS A 244 -6.12 -3.42 -15.71
N SER A 245 -7.26 -3.67 -15.06
CA SER A 245 -7.29 -3.99 -13.63
C SER A 245 -6.35 -5.16 -13.31
N PRO A 246 -5.87 -5.27 -12.06
CA PRO A 246 -5.13 -6.45 -11.62
C PRO A 246 -5.89 -7.75 -11.92
N HIS A 247 -7.23 -7.72 -11.87
CA HIS A 247 -8.09 -8.83 -12.27
C HIS A 247 -8.07 -9.08 -13.78
N GLU A 248 -8.02 -8.03 -14.60
CA GLU A 248 -7.95 -8.16 -16.07
C GLU A 248 -6.56 -8.60 -16.52
N LYS A 249 -5.48 -8.09 -15.90
CA LYS A 249 -4.10 -8.56 -16.14
C LYS A 249 -3.90 -10.01 -15.65
N ALA A 250 -4.53 -10.39 -14.54
CA ALA A 250 -4.52 -11.76 -14.05
C ALA A 250 -5.43 -12.70 -14.89
N ALA A 251 -6.48 -12.19 -15.52
CA ALA A 251 -7.38 -12.96 -16.36
C ALA A 251 -6.75 -13.32 -17.71
N GLU A 252 -5.84 -12.50 -18.26
CA GLU A 252 -5.13 -12.80 -19.51
C GLU A 252 -4.12 -13.95 -19.41
N GLY A 253 -3.79 -14.40 -18.21
CA GLY A 253 -2.85 -15.51 -17.98
C GLY A 253 -3.32 -16.57 -16.99
N THR A 254 -4.47 -16.40 -16.36
CA THR A 254 -4.95 -17.34 -15.33
C THR A 254 -5.90 -18.34 -15.93
N LYS A 255 -5.41 -19.57 -16.03
CA LYS A 255 -6.24 -20.75 -16.32
C LYS A 255 -7.34 -20.85 -15.26
N VAL A 256 -8.60 -20.84 -15.70
CA VAL A 256 -9.73 -21.07 -14.81
C VAL A 256 -9.82 -22.54 -14.48
N ILE A 257 -9.55 -22.89 -13.24
CA ILE A 257 -9.50 -24.27 -12.75
C ILE A 257 -10.82 -24.62 -12.07
N MET A 258 -11.35 -25.81 -12.37
CA MET A 258 -12.52 -26.35 -11.68
C MET A 258 -12.20 -26.62 -10.21
N PRO A 259 -12.87 -25.97 -9.24
CA PRO A 259 -12.57 -26.15 -7.83
C PRO A 259 -13.21 -27.39 -7.20
N PHE A 260 -14.19 -28.02 -7.89
CA PHE A 260 -14.96 -29.15 -7.35
C PHE A 260 -15.49 -30.09 -8.45
N GLY A 261 -16.03 -31.25 -8.05
CA GLY A 261 -16.70 -32.20 -8.91
C GLY A 261 -15.78 -33.14 -9.68
N LYS A 262 -16.33 -33.85 -10.67
CA LYS A 262 -15.63 -34.88 -11.46
C LYS A 262 -14.37 -34.37 -12.17
N PHE A 263 -14.35 -33.10 -12.52
CA PHE A 263 -13.24 -32.43 -13.21
C PHE A 263 -12.49 -31.44 -12.32
N ALA A 264 -12.54 -31.60 -10.99
CA ALA A 264 -11.79 -30.77 -10.06
C ALA A 264 -10.29 -30.75 -10.42
N ARG A 265 -9.66 -29.58 -10.31
CA ARG A 265 -8.26 -29.27 -10.62
C ARG A 265 -7.89 -29.31 -12.11
N ARG A 266 -8.85 -29.49 -13.02
CA ARG A 266 -8.63 -29.33 -14.48
C ARG A 266 -9.02 -27.91 -14.94
N GLU A 267 -8.38 -27.44 -16.01
CA GLU A 267 -8.81 -26.21 -16.65
C GLU A 267 -10.21 -26.33 -17.20
N VAL A 268 -11.01 -25.29 -17.05
CA VAL A 268 -12.40 -25.27 -17.55
C VAL A 268 -12.45 -25.52 -19.07
N ARG A 269 -11.48 -25.00 -19.82
CA ARG A 269 -11.35 -25.19 -21.26
C ARG A 269 -11.09 -26.64 -21.68
N GLU A 270 -10.44 -27.41 -20.81
CA GLU A 270 -10.12 -28.83 -21.05
C GLU A 270 -11.28 -29.77 -20.70
N ILE A 271 -12.34 -29.26 -20.11
CA ILE A 271 -13.52 -30.05 -19.78
C ILE A 271 -14.32 -30.32 -21.06
N PRO A 272 -14.82 -31.56 -21.30
CA PRO A 272 -15.61 -31.89 -22.48
C PRO A 272 -16.77 -30.91 -22.70
N ALA A 273 -16.99 -30.50 -23.95
CA ALA A 273 -18.03 -29.53 -24.31
C ALA A 273 -19.41 -29.92 -23.77
N SER A 274 -19.77 -31.20 -23.91
CA SER A 274 -21.05 -31.75 -23.41
C SER A 274 -21.23 -31.57 -21.90
N TYR A 275 -20.12 -31.61 -21.11
CA TYR A 275 -20.21 -31.38 -19.68
C TYR A 275 -20.28 -29.88 -19.37
N ARG A 276 -19.60 -29.02 -20.12
CA ARG A 276 -19.70 -27.55 -19.99
C ARG A 276 -21.14 -27.09 -20.29
N GLU A 277 -21.75 -27.57 -21.35
CA GLU A 277 -23.17 -27.29 -21.68
C GLU A 277 -24.11 -27.78 -20.57
N TRP A 278 -23.88 -28.99 -20.07
CA TRP A 278 -24.65 -29.50 -18.93
C TRP A 278 -24.51 -28.63 -17.68
N MET A 279 -23.34 -28.11 -17.43
CA MET A 279 -23.10 -27.16 -16.31
C MET A 279 -23.89 -25.87 -16.48
N LEU A 280 -23.96 -25.30 -17.69
CA LEU A 280 -24.72 -24.06 -17.92
C LEU A 280 -26.19 -24.20 -17.56
N ILE A 281 -26.75 -25.41 -17.78
CA ILE A 281 -28.17 -25.72 -17.54
C ILE A 281 -28.42 -26.10 -16.07
N ASN A 282 -27.52 -26.87 -15.45
CA ASN A 282 -27.80 -27.57 -14.20
C ASN A 282 -27.10 -26.96 -12.97
N PHE A 283 -26.10 -26.11 -13.17
CA PHE A 283 -25.43 -25.45 -12.02
C PHE A 283 -26.17 -24.21 -11.55
N LYS A 284 -26.24 -24.07 -10.21
CA LYS A 284 -26.66 -22.83 -9.59
C LYS A 284 -25.48 -21.86 -9.59
N TRP A 285 -25.55 -20.85 -10.46
CA TRP A 285 -24.53 -19.84 -10.58
C TRP A 285 -24.62 -18.84 -9.43
N THR A 286 -23.47 -18.56 -8.84
CA THR A 286 -23.30 -17.65 -7.69
C THR A 286 -22.10 -16.76 -7.97
N PRO A 287 -21.93 -15.63 -7.27
CA PRO A 287 -20.73 -14.80 -7.43
C PRO A 287 -19.40 -15.56 -7.24
N PHE A 288 -19.44 -16.67 -6.49
CA PHE A 288 -18.25 -17.51 -6.24
C PHE A 288 -17.80 -18.31 -7.47
N ASN A 289 -18.72 -18.79 -8.28
CA ASN A 289 -18.43 -19.63 -9.47
C ASN A 289 -18.73 -18.93 -10.81
N GLN A 290 -18.98 -17.61 -10.78
CA GLN A 290 -19.28 -16.81 -11.96
C GLN A 290 -18.16 -16.89 -13.01
N LYS A 291 -16.90 -16.85 -12.60
CA LYS A 291 -15.74 -16.98 -13.50
C LYS A 291 -15.74 -18.27 -14.31
N ILE A 292 -16.23 -19.36 -13.73
CA ILE A 292 -16.37 -20.64 -14.44
C ILE A 292 -17.43 -20.52 -15.53
N LYS A 293 -18.54 -19.85 -15.24
CA LYS A 293 -19.59 -19.58 -16.22
C LYS A 293 -19.08 -18.75 -17.38
N ASP A 294 -18.35 -17.67 -17.07
CA ASP A 294 -17.80 -16.73 -18.05
C ASP A 294 -16.75 -17.41 -18.96
N GLU A 295 -16.04 -18.41 -18.44
CA GLU A 295 -15.06 -19.21 -19.21
C GLU A 295 -15.72 -20.30 -20.08
N ILE A 296 -16.94 -20.68 -19.75
CA ILE A 296 -17.71 -21.68 -20.52
C ILE A 296 -18.47 -21.04 -21.69
N LEU A 297 -18.95 -19.79 -21.50
CA LEU A 297 -19.68 -19.01 -22.52
C LEU A 297 -18.76 -18.46 -23.59
#